data_d25213e304f2d1d872bd9e1a844bd9b1
#
_entry.id   d25213e304f2d1d872bd9e1a844bd9b1
#
_cell.length_a   1.000
_cell.length_b   1.000
_cell.length_c   1.000
_cell.angle_alpha   90.00
_cell.angle_beta   90.00
_cell.angle_gamma   90.00
#
_symmetry.space_group_name_H-M   'P 1'
#
loop_
_entity.id
_entity.type
_entity.pdbx_description
1 polymer ?
#
loop_
_entity_poly.entity_id
_entity_poly.type
_entity_poly.pdbx_seq_one_letter_code
_entity_poly.pdbx_strand_id
1 'polypeptide(L)'
;MTVLSVNLNKIALLRNSREGQRPSVIEFAQLAIAAGAKGITVHPRPDQRHIRATDVPEMATMLRRDHPEIEFNIEGNPQAAANSDGYPGFIELIRAAKPAQATLVPDSDDQLTSDHGWDLSVAQPQLSADIVQCKSA
;
A
#
# COMPACT_ATOMS: atom_id res chain seq x y z
N MET A 1 -18.72 -4.07 -13.50
CA MET A 1 -19.31 -3.20 -12.45
C MET A 1 -18.15 -2.59 -11.67
N THR A 2 -18.12 -1.28 -11.48
CA THR A 2 -17.09 -0.62 -10.67
C THR A 2 -17.32 -0.93 -9.18
N VAL A 3 -16.27 -1.29 -8.45
CA VAL A 3 -16.32 -1.59 -7.03
C VAL A 3 -15.50 -0.56 -6.25
N LEU A 4 -15.86 -0.33 -4.99
CA LEU A 4 -15.19 0.63 -4.12
C LEU A 4 -14.01 -0.04 -3.40
N SER A 5 -12.81 0.51 -3.56
CA SER A 5 -11.67 0.24 -2.68
C SER A 5 -11.44 1.43 -1.75
N VAL A 6 -11.29 1.18 -0.46
CA VAL A 6 -11.12 2.23 0.55
C VAL A 6 -9.64 2.37 0.90
N ASN A 7 -9.10 3.59 0.72
CA ASN A 7 -7.73 3.92 1.09
C ASN A 7 -7.65 4.31 2.58
N LEU A 8 -6.73 3.68 3.32
CA LEU A 8 -6.59 3.85 4.76
C LEU A 8 -5.42 4.75 5.19
N ASN A 9 -4.73 5.39 4.24
CA ASN A 9 -3.56 6.23 4.55
C ASN A 9 -3.88 7.33 5.56
N LYS A 10 -5.07 7.97 5.47
CA LYS A 10 -5.45 9.06 6.38
C LYS A 10 -5.75 8.55 7.80
N ILE A 11 -6.27 7.34 7.94
CA ILE A 11 -6.44 6.69 9.25
C ILE A 11 -5.08 6.44 9.91
N ALA A 12 -4.14 5.90 9.13
CA ALA A 12 -2.78 5.67 9.60
C ALA A 12 -2.05 6.99 9.96
N LEU A 13 -2.24 8.04 9.16
CA LEU A 13 -1.69 9.38 9.44
C LEU A 13 -2.23 9.92 10.77
N LEU A 14 -3.53 9.78 11.02
CA LEU A 14 -4.16 10.19 12.28
C LEU A 14 -3.61 9.39 13.46
N ARG A 15 -3.46 8.06 13.33
CA ARG A 15 -2.80 7.23 14.33
C ARG A 15 -1.38 7.73 14.64
N ASN A 16 -0.60 8.05 13.61
CA ASN A 16 0.79 8.47 13.76
C ASN A 16 0.94 9.90 14.29
N SER A 17 -0.12 10.70 14.30
CA SER A 17 -0.09 12.06 14.87
C SER A 17 0.03 12.09 16.39
N ARG A 18 -0.12 10.93 17.04
CA ARG A 18 -0.01 10.75 18.51
C ARG A 18 0.73 9.45 18.82
N GLU A 19 1.20 9.33 20.04
CA GLU A 19 1.72 8.05 20.54
C GLU A 19 0.58 7.04 20.70
N GLY A 20 0.81 5.79 20.26
CA GLY A 20 -0.15 4.71 20.39
C GLY A 20 -0.55 4.02 19.09
N GLN A 21 -1.61 3.20 19.19
CA GLN A 21 -2.09 2.34 18.11
C GLN A 21 -3.49 2.74 17.60
N ARG A 22 -4.03 3.86 18.06
CA ARG A 22 -5.38 4.30 17.70
C ARG A 22 -5.35 5.63 16.91
N PRO A 23 -6.24 5.77 15.90
CA PRO A 23 -7.19 4.76 15.41
C PRO A 23 -6.48 3.55 14.78
N SER A 24 -7.01 2.35 14.99
CA SER A 24 -6.45 1.12 14.41
C SER A 24 -6.77 1.03 12.92
N VAL A 25 -5.74 0.84 12.09
CA VAL A 25 -5.90 0.68 10.63
C VAL A 25 -6.70 -0.59 10.32
N ILE A 26 -6.48 -1.66 11.08
CA ILE A 26 -7.19 -2.93 10.93
C ILE A 26 -8.68 -2.78 11.28
N GLU A 27 -9.02 -2.14 12.41
CA GLU A 27 -10.41 -1.90 12.78
C GLU A 27 -11.14 -1.08 11.71
N PHE A 28 -10.48 -0.06 11.13
CA PHE A 28 -11.08 0.74 10.07
C PHE A 28 -11.21 -0.01 8.74
N ALA A 29 -10.30 -0.94 8.42
CA ALA A 29 -10.47 -1.85 7.29
C ALA A 29 -11.75 -2.70 7.47
N GLN A 30 -11.92 -3.31 8.63
CA GLN A 30 -13.10 -4.12 8.96
C GLN A 30 -14.40 -3.29 8.89
N LEU A 31 -14.39 -2.05 9.39
CA LEU A 31 -15.54 -1.14 9.28
C LEU A 31 -15.86 -0.80 7.82
N ALA A 32 -14.86 -0.53 6.98
CA ALA A 32 -15.04 -0.26 5.57
C ALA A 32 -15.65 -1.47 4.84
N ILE A 33 -15.16 -2.68 5.12
CA ILE A 33 -15.67 -3.93 4.56
C ILE A 33 -17.13 -4.15 5.01
N ALA A 34 -17.43 -3.98 6.29
CA ALA A 34 -18.79 -4.10 6.83
C ALA A 34 -19.75 -3.08 6.20
N ALA A 35 -19.24 -1.90 5.81
CA ALA A 35 -19.99 -0.88 5.07
C ALA A 35 -20.14 -1.17 3.57
N GLY A 36 -19.56 -2.27 3.07
CA GLY A 36 -19.72 -2.73 1.69
C GLY A 36 -18.54 -2.47 0.75
N ALA A 37 -17.39 -2.01 1.27
CA ALA A 37 -16.17 -1.93 0.46
C ALA A 37 -15.78 -3.33 -0.07
N LYS A 38 -15.27 -3.37 -1.31
CA LYS A 38 -14.81 -4.60 -1.97
C LYS A 38 -13.29 -4.61 -2.15
N GLY A 39 -12.62 -3.57 -1.74
CA GLY A 39 -11.17 -3.47 -1.73
C GLY A 39 -10.68 -2.60 -0.57
N ILE A 40 -9.46 -2.87 -0.16
CA ILE A 40 -8.68 -2.05 0.79
C ILE A 40 -7.38 -1.65 0.10
N THR A 41 -7.08 -0.36 0.17
CA THR A 41 -5.86 0.21 -0.42
C THR A 41 -4.99 0.84 0.68
N VAL A 42 -3.69 0.57 0.62
CA VAL A 42 -2.67 1.17 1.49
C VAL A 42 -1.46 1.63 0.70
N HIS A 43 -0.79 2.69 1.16
CA HIS A 43 0.45 3.19 0.57
C HIS A 43 1.56 3.26 1.64
N PRO A 44 2.34 2.20 1.83
CA PRO A 44 3.50 2.22 2.70
C PRO A 44 4.64 3.00 2.04
N ARG A 45 4.87 4.24 2.49
CA ARG A 45 5.99 5.06 2.01
C ARG A 45 7.29 4.74 2.77
N PRO A 46 8.48 4.99 2.19
CA PRO A 46 9.76 4.78 2.85
C PRO A 46 9.89 5.49 4.20
N ASP A 47 9.33 6.69 4.34
CA ASP A 47 9.35 7.49 5.58
C ASP A 47 8.27 7.06 6.60
N GLN A 48 7.42 6.12 6.25
CA GLN A 48 6.38 5.56 7.11
C GLN A 48 5.45 6.61 7.78
N ARG A 49 5.28 7.78 7.14
CA ARG A 49 4.47 8.90 7.68
C ARG A 49 3.02 8.54 7.96
N HIS A 50 2.49 7.53 7.29
CA HIS A 50 1.12 7.00 7.51
C HIS A 50 1.13 5.47 7.65
N ILE A 51 0.94 4.69 6.59
CA ILE A 51 1.05 3.23 6.63
C ILE A 51 2.50 2.84 6.92
N ARG A 52 2.70 2.08 7.98
CA ARG A 52 4.00 1.53 8.37
C ARG A 52 4.25 0.23 7.62
N ALA A 53 5.51 -0.14 7.46
CA ALA A 53 5.86 -1.43 6.86
C ALA A 53 5.24 -2.63 7.62
N THR A 54 5.06 -2.50 8.92
CA THR A 54 4.42 -3.52 9.78
C THR A 54 2.90 -3.65 9.58
N ASP A 55 2.22 -2.59 9.13
CA ASP A 55 0.77 -2.64 8.87
C ASP A 55 0.44 -3.56 7.68
N VAL A 56 1.37 -3.67 6.71
CA VAL A 56 1.13 -4.40 5.46
C VAL A 56 0.95 -5.91 5.70
N PRO A 57 1.87 -6.64 6.38
CA PRO A 57 1.68 -8.06 6.66
C PRO A 57 0.51 -8.33 7.61
N GLU A 58 0.22 -7.42 8.55
CA GLU A 58 -0.93 -7.52 9.44
C GLU A 58 -2.24 -7.45 8.64
N MET A 59 -2.37 -6.45 7.77
CA MET A 59 -3.52 -6.30 6.87
C MET A 59 -3.68 -7.52 5.96
N ALA A 60 -2.61 -7.95 5.30
CA ALA A 60 -2.63 -9.11 4.42
C ALA A 60 -3.06 -10.39 5.16
N THR A 61 -2.64 -10.55 6.40
CA THR A 61 -3.01 -11.71 7.22
C THR A 61 -4.49 -11.67 7.59
N MET A 62 -4.98 -10.51 8.05
CA MET A 62 -6.39 -10.32 8.40
C MET A 62 -7.30 -10.55 7.18
N LEU A 63 -6.97 -9.95 6.03
CA LEU A 63 -7.79 -10.11 4.82
C LEU A 63 -7.82 -11.56 4.36
N ARG A 64 -6.69 -12.25 4.29
CA ARG A 64 -6.66 -13.67 3.88
C ARG A 64 -7.45 -14.59 4.80
N ARG A 65 -7.44 -14.32 6.10
CA ARG A 65 -8.13 -15.15 7.09
C ARG A 65 -9.62 -14.90 7.13
N ASP A 66 -10.02 -13.64 7.16
CA ASP A 66 -11.39 -13.23 7.52
C ASP A 66 -12.20 -12.74 6.31
N HIS A 67 -11.53 -12.26 5.25
CA HIS A 67 -12.16 -11.59 4.10
C HIS A 67 -11.44 -11.93 2.78
N PRO A 68 -11.33 -13.22 2.40
CA PRO A 68 -10.56 -13.65 1.22
C PRO A 68 -11.12 -13.10 -0.10
N GLU A 69 -12.36 -12.62 -0.12
CA GLU A 69 -13.03 -12.00 -1.26
C GLU A 69 -12.70 -10.51 -1.46
N ILE A 70 -12.04 -9.89 -0.49
CA ILE A 70 -11.70 -8.46 -0.52
C ILE A 70 -10.36 -8.25 -1.23
N GLU A 71 -10.36 -7.42 -2.26
CA GLU A 71 -9.15 -7.05 -2.98
C GLU A 71 -8.21 -6.22 -2.09
N PHE A 72 -6.97 -6.68 -1.94
CA PHE A 72 -5.92 -5.91 -1.28
C PHE A 72 -5.04 -5.25 -2.33
N ASN A 73 -4.96 -3.92 -2.30
CA ASN A 73 -4.12 -3.11 -3.17
C ASN A 73 -3.03 -2.41 -2.36
N ILE A 74 -1.78 -2.52 -2.80
CA ILE A 74 -0.64 -1.80 -2.23
C ILE A 74 -0.13 -0.81 -3.27
N GLU A 75 -0.14 0.48 -2.92
CA GLU A 75 0.42 1.56 -3.74
C GLU A 75 1.87 1.84 -3.33
N GLY A 76 2.70 2.26 -4.27
CA GLY A 76 4.05 2.74 -3.96
C GLY A 76 4.96 2.89 -5.17
N ASN A 77 6.11 3.52 -4.93
CA ASN A 77 7.16 3.59 -5.93
C ASN A 77 7.91 2.25 -5.97
N PRO A 78 7.90 1.53 -7.10
CA PRO A 78 8.57 0.23 -7.23
C PRO A 78 10.08 0.31 -7.03
N GLN A 79 10.67 1.49 -7.20
CA GLN A 79 12.11 1.74 -7.03
C GLN A 79 12.48 2.12 -5.59
N ALA A 80 11.50 2.26 -4.70
CA ALA A 80 11.77 2.53 -3.29
C ALA A 80 12.46 1.34 -2.64
N ALA A 81 13.73 1.55 -2.28
CA ALA A 81 14.61 0.55 -1.66
C ALA A 81 14.40 0.46 -0.15
N ALA A 82 14.95 -0.58 0.47
CA ALA A 82 15.03 -0.71 1.93
C ALA A 82 15.81 0.45 2.55
N ASN A 83 15.41 0.88 3.76
CA ASN A 83 16.08 1.94 4.50
C ASN A 83 16.37 1.55 5.96
N SER A 84 17.12 2.41 6.68
CA SER A 84 17.48 2.21 8.08
C SER A 84 16.29 2.26 9.05
N ASP A 85 15.16 2.85 8.65
CA ASP A 85 13.99 3.07 9.48
C ASP A 85 13.00 1.89 9.45
N GLY A 86 13.46 0.76 8.87
CA GLY A 86 12.72 -0.48 8.86
C GLY A 86 11.77 -0.66 7.67
N TYR A 87 11.84 0.21 6.67
CA TYR A 87 11.14 -0.02 5.41
C TYR A 87 11.93 -1.05 4.57
N PRO A 88 11.33 -2.19 4.20
CA PRO A 88 12.05 -3.28 3.54
C PRO A 88 12.25 -3.12 2.02
N GLY A 89 11.66 -2.07 1.44
CA GLY A 89 11.54 -1.87 0.00
C GLY A 89 10.19 -2.31 -0.54
N PHE A 90 9.72 -1.62 -1.59
CA PHE A 90 8.38 -1.86 -2.14
C PHE A 90 8.21 -3.29 -2.66
N ILE A 91 9.14 -3.78 -3.46
CA ILE A 91 9.07 -5.13 -4.05
C ILE A 91 9.04 -6.22 -2.96
N GLU A 92 9.79 -6.03 -1.87
CA GLU A 92 9.78 -6.97 -0.75
C GLU A 92 8.44 -6.98 0.00
N LEU A 93 7.80 -5.81 0.14
CA LEU A 93 6.43 -5.74 0.69
C LEU A 93 5.43 -6.48 -0.20
N ILE A 94 5.52 -6.33 -1.52
CA ILE A 94 4.66 -7.06 -2.47
C ILE A 94 4.87 -8.57 -2.35
N ARG A 95 6.13 -9.04 -2.31
CA ARG A 95 6.45 -10.46 -2.15
C ARG A 95 5.91 -11.07 -0.85
N ALA A 96 6.06 -10.33 0.25
CA ALA A 96 5.60 -10.80 1.55
C ALA A 96 4.07 -10.78 1.68
N ALA A 97 3.42 -9.73 1.19
CA ALA A 97 1.99 -9.54 1.33
C ALA A 97 1.17 -10.30 0.29
N LYS A 98 1.71 -10.51 -0.93
CA LYS A 98 1.00 -11.10 -2.08
C LYS A 98 -0.37 -10.48 -2.29
N PRO A 99 -0.44 -9.15 -2.51
CA PRO A 99 -1.71 -8.46 -2.71
C PRO A 99 -2.36 -8.88 -4.03
N ALA A 100 -3.68 -8.67 -4.14
CA ALA A 100 -4.39 -8.85 -5.40
C ALA A 100 -3.96 -7.82 -6.46
N GLN A 101 -3.53 -6.63 -6.02
CA GLN A 101 -3.13 -5.53 -6.89
C GLN A 101 -1.93 -4.77 -6.30
N ALA A 102 -1.02 -4.33 -7.16
CA ALA A 102 0.03 -3.36 -6.86
C ALA A 102 -0.13 -2.15 -7.78
N THR A 103 -0.33 -0.97 -7.20
CA THR A 103 -0.44 0.29 -7.94
C THR A 103 0.90 1.02 -7.90
N LEU A 104 1.56 1.10 -9.05
CA LEU A 104 2.89 1.71 -9.14
C LEU A 104 2.78 3.21 -9.37
N VAL A 105 3.39 4.00 -8.50
CA VAL A 105 3.42 5.46 -8.56
C VAL A 105 4.86 5.99 -8.65
N PRO A 106 5.12 7.12 -9.34
CA PRO A 106 6.46 7.68 -9.50
C PRO A 106 6.90 8.59 -8.34
N ASP A 107 6.31 8.43 -7.16
CA ASP A 107 6.53 9.30 -6.01
C ASP A 107 8.00 9.36 -5.60
N SER A 108 8.55 10.56 -5.45
CA SER A 108 9.83 10.77 -4.77
C SER A 108 9.66 10.80 -3.25
N ASP A 109 10.74 10.60 -2.51
CA ASP A 109 10.73 10.63 -1.05
C ASP A 109 10.32 12.01 -0.49
N ASP A 110 10.71 13.10 -1.16
CA ASP A 110 10.39 14.47 -0.77
C ASP A 110 8.96 14.90 -1.10
N GLN A 111 8.23 14.11 -1.90
CA GLN A 111 6.89 14.45 -2.35
C GLN A 111 5.87 14.35 -1.21
N LEU A 112 5.09 15.42 -1.01
CA LEU A 112 4.10 15.47 0.08
C LEU A 112 2.95 14.48 -0.15
N THR A 113 2.48 14.37 -1.39
CA THR A 113 1.37 13.49 -1.79
C THR A 113 1.56 13.04 -3.22
N SER A 114 1.01 11.88 -3.58
CA SER A 114 0.96 11.43 -4.97
C SER A 114 0.04 12.36 -5.77
N ASP A 115 0.58 13.12 -6.70
CA ASP A 115 -0.12 14.14 -7.48
C ASP A 115 -0.05 13.92 -8.99
N HIS A 116 0.71 12.92 -9.44
CA HIS A 116 0.84 12.55 -10.85
C HIS A 116 1.09 11.05 -11.03
N GLY A 117 0.91 10.57 -12.25
CA GLY A 117 1.27 9.21 -12.66
C GLY A 117 2.55 9.16 -13.48
N TRP A 118 2.90 7.98 -13.96
CA TRP A 118 4.03 7.78 -14.88
C TRP A 118 3.75 8.46 -16.23
N ASP A 119 4.74 9.14 -16.77
CA ASP A 119 4.68 9.64 -18.15
C ASP A 119 4.93 8.48 -19.12
N LEU A 120 3.86 7.96 -19.68
CA LEU A 120 3.89 6.86 -20.65
C LEU A 120 4.08 7.33 -22.09
N SER A 121 4.22 8.63 -22.34
CA SER A 121 4.54 9.17 -23.68
C SER A 121 6.01 8.90 -24.07
N VAL A 122 6.85 8.60 -23.10
CA VAL A 122 8.25 8.22 -23.28
C VAL A 122 8.49 6.79 -22.79
N ALA A 123 9.54 6.16 -23.32
CA ALA A 123 9.90 4.80 -22.92
C ALA A 123 10.29 4.75 -21.43
N GLN A 124 9.70 3.79 -20.70
CA GLN A 124 9.92 3.55 -19.28
C GLN A 124 10.47 2.14 -19.04
N PRO A 125 11.72 1.83 -19.45
CA PRO A 125 12.26 0.47 -19.40
C PRO A 125 12.34 -0.07 -17.96
N GLN A 126 12.68 0.79 -16.99
CA GLN A 126 12.73 0.40 -15.59
C GLN A 126 11.34 0.03 -15.05
N LEU A 127 10.33 0.85 -15.34
CA LEU A 127 8.94 0.56 -14.94
C LEU A 127 8.45 -0.79 -15.52
N SER A 128 8.84 -1.10 -16.77
CA SER A 128 8.49 -2.39 -17.36
C SER A 128 9.13 -3.57 -16.62
N ALA A 129 10.38 -3.43 -16.19
CA ALA A 129 11.07 -4.43 -15.37
C ALA A 129 10.42 -4.56 -13.98
N ASP A 130 10.04 -3.44 -13.36
CA ASP A 130 9.39 -3.40 -12.05
C ASP A 130 8.01 -4.09 -12.10
N ILE A 131 7.23 -3.88 -13.17
CA ILE A 131 5.95 -4.60 -13.39
C ILE A 131 6.17 -6.11 -13.45
N VAL A 132 7.21 -6.58 -14.17
CA VAL A 132 7.54 -8.01 -14.24
C VAL A 132 7.89 -8.54 -12.85
N GLN A 133 8.67 -7.81 -12.06
CA GLN A 133 9.02 -8.20 -10.69
C GLN A 133 7.77 -8.30 -9.79
N CYS A 134 6.87 -7.32 -9.84
CA CYS A 134 5.62 -7.36 -9.06
C CYS A 134 4.74 -8.56 -9.44
N LYS A 135 4.67 -8.91 -10.73
CA LYS A 135 3.88 -10.06 -11.21
C LYS A 135 4.48 -11.42 -10.83
N SER A 136 5.77 -11.47 -10.56
CA SER A 136 6.48 -12.70 -10.18
C SER A 136 6.63 -12.87 -8.65
N ALA A 137 6.13 -11.93 -7.87
CA ALA A 137 6.28 -11.83 -6.41
C ALA A 137 5.23 -12.70 -5.59
#